data_52099f08f08ebf6aa54ad021565494c3
#
_entry.id   52099f08f08ebf6aa54ad021565494c3
#
_cell.length_a   1.000
_cell.length_b   1.000
_cell.length_c   1.000
_cell.angle_alpha   90.00
_cell.angle_beta   90.00
_cell.angle_gamma   90.00
#
_symmetry.space_group_name_H-M   'P 1'
#
loop_
_entity.id
_entity.type
_entity.pdbx_description
1 polymer ?
#
loop_
_entity_poly.entity_id
_entity_poly.type
_entity_poly.pdbx_seq_one_letter_code
_entity_poly.pdbx_strand_id
1 'polypeptide(L)'
;FKLALIATAICLLVGYPVSYLLSREGERFRRTAMVLIMLPMWMNFLLRTYSWMTILENNGLLNQLFQHLGIISLYNRLTGSELEYFTMIDTQGAVVLGMVYNYLPFMILPIYSVIIKLDHSLLEAARDLGANSVTVFRKVVLPLSLPGVLSGITMVFVPSVSTFAISRMLGGGTELLLGDLIERQFLGGAYNPQLGAAISLVMMLVVVVCMLVMNRFGEGEEQAVML
;
A
#
# COMPACT_ATOMS: atom_id res chain seq x y z
N PHE A 1 -9.56 10.44 -0.74
CA PHE A 1 -10.09 9.07 -0.53
C PHE A 1 -9.85 8.15 -1.73
N LYS A 2 -10.16 8.56 -2.99
CA LYS A 2 -9.99 7.72 -4.18
C LYS A 2 -8.57 7.16 -4.30
N LEU A 3 -7.53 8.00 -4.21
CA LEU A 3 -6.14 7.57 -4.33
C LEU A 3 -5.71 6.67 -3.16
N ALA A 4 -6.18 6.95 -1.95
CA ALA A 4 -5.92 6.09 -0.79
C ALA A 4 -6.53 4.69 -0.94
N LEU A 5 -7.76 4.59 -1.46
CA LEU A 5 -8.40 3.31 -1.78
C LEU A 5 -7.63 2.54 -2.85
N ILE A 6 -7.22 3.22 -3.92
CA ILE A 6 -6.44 2.59 -5.01
C ILE A 6 -5.10 2.09 -4.46
N ALA A 7 -4.39 2.91 -3.69
CA ALA A 7 -3.12 2.51 -3.07
C ALA A 7 -3.29 1.31 -2.13
N THR A 8 -4.34 1.31 -1.29
CA THR A 8 -4.65 0.20 -0.38
C THR A 8 -4.99 -1.08 -1.15
N ALA A 9 -5.79 -0.98 -2.22
CA ALA A 9 -6.12 -2.12 -3.07
C ALA A 9 -4.87 -2.71 -3.76
N ILE A 10 -3.97 -1.85 -4.27
CA ILE A 10 -2.70 -2.30 -4.86
C ILE A 10 -1.82 -2.95 -3.79
N CYS A 11 -1.69 -2.33 -2.60
CA CYS A 11 -0.96 -2.92 -1.48
C CYS A 11 -1.49 -4.31 -1.11
N LEU A 12 -2.81 -4.50 -1.12
CA LEU A 12 -3.43 -5.80 -0.84
C LEU A 12 -3.14 -6.81 -1.95
N LEU A 13 -3.31 -6.41 -3.21
CA LEU A 13 -3.06 -7.27 -4.37
C LEU A 13 -1.60 -7.74 -4.46
N VAL A 14 -0.65 -6.91 -4.06
CA VAL A 14 0.77 -7.26 -4.04
C VAL A 14 1.16 -7.90 -2.70
N GLY A 15 0.71 -7.33 -1.59
CA GLY A 15 1.10 -7.74 -0.24
C GLY A 15 0.58 -9.12 0.14
N TYR A 16 -0.64 -9.47 -0.26
CA TYR A 16 -1.21 -10.77 0.06
C TYR A 16 -0.45 -11.94 -0.60
N PRO A 17 -0.20 -11.94 -1.93
CA PRO A 17 0.61 -12.98 -2.56
C PRO A 17 2.03 -13.06 -1.99
N VAL A 18 2.67 -11.92 -1.73
CA VAL A 18 4.01 -11.89 -1.12
C VAL A 18 3.99 -12.52 0.26
N SER A 19 3.03 -12.18 1.13
CA SER A 19 2.88 -12.75 2.46
C SER A 19 2.64 -14.26 2.42
N TYR A 20 1.80 -14.70 1.48
CA TYR A 20 1.48 -16.11 1.29
C TYR A 20 2.68 -16.93 0.78
N LEU A 21 3.44 -16.39 -0.19
CA LEU A 21 4.65 -17.05 -0.68
C LEU A 21 5.72 -17.13 0.42
N LEU A 22 5.94 -16.02 1.13
CA LEU A 22 6.89 -15.99 2.24
C LEU A 22 6.54 -16.98 3.36
N SER A 23 5.27 -17.19 3.64
CA SER A 23 4.85 -18.15 4.67
C SER A 23 5.20 -19.61 4.33
N ARG A 24 5.38 -19.91 3.03
CA ARG A 24 5.73 -21.26 2.54
C ARG A 24 7.22 -21.52 2.42
N GLU A 25 8.02 -20.48 2.49
CA GLU A 25 9.47 -20.58 2.34
C GLU A 25 10.16 -21.00 3.65
N GLY A 26 11.37 -21.51 3.52
CA GLY A 26 12.19 -21.93 4.66
C GLY A 26 12.53 -20.76 5.60
N GLU A 27 12.74 -21.06 6.88
CA GLU A 27 12.93 -20.08 7.95
C GLU A 27 14.05 -19.05 7.65
N ARG A 28 15.16 -19.49 7.07
CA ARG A 28 16.29 -18.59 6.74
C ARG A 28 15.92 -17.57 5.67
N PHE A 29 15.30 -18.04 4.58
CA PHE A 29 14.85 -17.16 3.49
C PHE A 29 13.81 -16.19 3.99
N ARG A 30 12.82 -16.65 4.71
CA ARG A 30 11.73 -15.89 5.31
C ARG A 30 12.24 -14.75 6.20
N ARG A 31 13.19 -15.07 7.10
CA ARG A 31 13.83 -14.06 7.98
C ARG A 31 14.54 -12.98 7.18
N THR A 32 15.35 -13.38 6.19
CA THR A 32 16.07 -12.43 5.33
C THR A 32 15.12 -11.57 4.49
N ALA A 33 14.10 -12.17 3.88
CA ALA A 33 13.12 -11.44 3.08
C ALA A 33 12.33 -10.42 3.92
N MET A 34 11.92 -10.79 5.16
CA MET A 34 11.25 -9.85 6.05
C MET A 34 12.13 -8.67 6.44
N VAL A 35 13.41 -8.91 6.72
CA VAL A 35 14.38 -7.81 6.98
C VAL A 35 14.49 -6.89 5.76
N LEU A 36 14.61 -7.45 4.55
CA LEU A 36 14.70 -6.67 3.31
C LEU A 36 13.44 -5.84 3.03
N ILE A 37 12.24 -6.40 3.31
CA ILE A 37 10.97 -5.67 3.16
C ILE A 37 10.89 -4.52 4.16
N MET A 38 11.41 -4.70 5.38
CA MET A 38 11.39 -3.67 6.42
C MET A 38 12.52 -2.65 6.30
N LEU A 39 13.62 -2.99 5.63
CA LEU A 39 14.81 -2.15 5.53
C LEU A 39 14.53 -0.73 5.02
N PRO A 40 13.70 -0.52 3.99
CA PRO A 40 13.34 0.83 3.55
C PRO A 40 12.65 1.67 4.64
N MET A 41 11.96 1.04 5.60
CA MET A 41 11.25 1.77 6.67
C MET A 41 12.21 2.46 7.66
N TRP A 42 13.45 1.99 7.76
CA TRP A 42 14.48 2.59 8.63
C TRP A 42 15.06 3.87 8.02
N MET A 43 14.86 4.09 6.72
CA MET A 43 15.25 5.33 6.09
C MET A 43 14.20 6.43 6.36
N ASN A 44 14.67 7.67 6.40
CA ASN A 44 13.78 8.83 6.53
C ASN A 44 12.74 8.86 5.41
N PHE A 45 11.47 9.04 5.78
CA PHE A 45 10.33 9.08 4.87
C PHE A 45 10.49 10.12 3.75
N LEU A 46 10.95 11.34 4.08
CA LEU A 46 11.13 12.40 3.09
C LEU A 46 12.24 12.04 2.09
N LEU A 47 13.37 11.49 2.55
CA LEU A 47 14.46 11.08 1.65
C LEU A 47 13.98 10.02 0.67
N ARG A 48 13.17 9.06 1.11
CA ARG A 48 12.60 8.04 0.22
C ARG A 48 11.68 8.67 -0.83
N THR A 49 10.85 9.60 -0.42
CA THR A 49 9.91 10.28 -1.33
C THR A 49 10.67 11.18 -2.32
N TYR A 50 11.74 11.86 -1.89
CA TYR A 50 12.63 12.61 -2.77
C TYR A 50 13.33 11.72 -3.80
N SER A 51 13.78 10.53 -3.38
CA SER A 51 14.39 9.57 -4.31
C SER A 51 13.41 9.16 -5.41
N TRP A 52 12.14 8.91 -5.07
CA TRP A 52 11.11 8.63 -6.06
C TRP A 52 10.84 9.82 -6.98
N MET A 53 10.84 11.05 -6.44
CA MET A 53 10.70 12.26 -7.25
C MET A 53 11.80 12.32 -8.32
N THR A 54 13.07 12.18 -7.93
CA THR A 54 14.21 12.19 -8.86
C THR A 54 14.17 11.03 -9.88
N ILE A 55 13.70 9.85 -9.49
CA ILE A 55 13.56 8.70 -10.38
C ILE A 55 12.49 8.93 -11.44
N LEU A 56 11.36 9.57 -11.06
CA LEU A 56 10.20 9.80 -11.91
C LEU A 56 10.27 11.09 -12.74
N GLU A 57 11.25 11.96 -12.50
CA GLU A 57 11.45 13.18 -13.29
C GLU A 57 11.55 12.89 -14.79
N ASN A 58 11.26 13.92 -15.62
CA ASN A 58 11.28 13.79 -17.07
C ASN A 58 12.64 13.31 -17.60
N ASN A 59 13.74 13.78 -16.98
CA ASN A 59 15.11 13.32 -17.26
C ASN A 59 15.62 12.34 -16.19
N GLY A 60 14.72 11.76 -15.40
CA GLY A 60 15.03 10.83 -14.33
C GLY A 60 15.50 9.46 -14.81
N LEU A 61 16.03 8.67 -13.87
CA LEU A 61 16.61 7.36 -14.16
C LEU A 61 15.64 6.42 -14.89
N LEU A 62 14.34 6.50 -14.59
CA LEU A 62 13.35 5.62 -15.20
C LEU A 62 13.14 5.95 -16.69
N ASN A 63 13.05 7.23 -17.04
CA ASN A 63 12.93 7.66 -18.43
C ASN A 63 14.21 7.36 -19.22
N GLN A 64 15.39 7.55 -18.63
CA GLN A 64 16.65 7.16 -19.24
C GLN A 64 16.70 5.65 -19.51
N LEU A 65 16.26 4.83 -18.57
CA LEU A 65 16.18 3.38 -18.74
C LEU A 65 15.23 3.01 -19.87
N PHE A 66 14.06 3.64 -19.95
CA PHE A 66 13.07 3.40 -21.01
C PHE A 66 13.56 3.84 -22.38
N GLN A 67 14.36 4.91 -22.47
CA GLN A 67 15.03 5.30 -23.71
C GLN A 67 16.08 4.27 -24.13
N HIS A 68 16.96 3.84 -23.20
CA HIS A 68 17.98 2.83 -23.49
C HIS A 68 17.40 1.48 -23.91
N LEU A 69 16.29 1.07 -23.30
CA LEU A 69 15.58 -0.17 -23.68
C LEU A 69 14.75 -0.04 -24.97
N GLY A 70 14.67 1.16 -25.55
CA GLY A 70 13.87 1.42 -26.75
C GLY A 70 12.36 1.38 -26.52
N ILE A 71 11.89 1.40 -25.26
CA ILE A 71 10.47 1.32 -24.90
C ILE A 71 9.73 2.55 -25.43
N ILE A 72 10.33 3.75 -25.28
CA ILE A 72 9.74 5.00 -25.77
C ILE A 72 9.64 4.97 -27.30
N SER A 73 10.67 4.50 -27.99
CA SER A 73 10.68 4.35 -29.45
C SER A 73 9.62 3.34 -29.93
N LEU A 74 9.48 2.23 -29.22
CA LEU A 74 8.46 1.22 -29.51
C LEU A 74 7.04 1.78 -29.30
N TYR A 75 6.82 2.49 -28.21
CA TYR A 75 5.55 3.16 -27.91
C TYR A 75 5.19 4.19 -28.99
N ASN A 76 6.14 5.06 -29.36
CA ASN A 76 5.95 6.06 -30.42
C ASN A 76 5.59 5.41 -31.76
N ARG A 77 6.23 4.28 -32.08
CA ARG A 77 5.95 3.53 -33.31
C ARG A 77 4.56 2.90 -33.33
N LEU A 78 4.07 2.43 -32.17
CA LEU A 78 2.76 1.80 -32.04
C LEU A 78 1.61 2.80 -31.98
N THR A 79 1.83 3.96 -31.35
CA THR A 79 0.78 4.97 -31.10
C THR A 79 0.82 6.14 -32.08
N GLY A 80 1.89 6.26 -32.89
CA GLY A 80 2.10 7.43 -33.76
C GLY A 80 2.45 8.71 -33.00
N SER A 81 2.88 8.58 -31.74
CA SER A 81 3.27 9.72 -30.89
C SER A 81 4.74 10.05 -31.08
N GLU A 82 5.14 11.29 -30.78
CA GLU A 82 6.53 11.74 -30.76
C GLU A 82 6.94 12.15 -29.35
N LEU A 83 6.87 11.23 -28.41
CA LEU A 83 7.24 11.48 -27.01
C LEU A 83 8.75 11.33 -26.86
N GLU A 84 9.40 12.32 -26.22
CA GLU A 84 10.81 12.21 -25.80
C GLU A 84 10.93 11.46 -24.46
N TYR A 85 9.93 11.59 -23.60
CA TYR A 85 9.85 10.96 -22.26
C TYR A 85 8.40 10.72 -21.84
N PHE A 86 8.21 9.84 -20.88
CA PHE A 86 6.91 9.66 -20.21
C PHE A 86 6.80 10.66 -19.05
N THR A 87 5.73 11.47 -19.05
CA THR A 87 5.40 12.33 -17.89
C THR A 87 4.88 11.46 -16.75
N MET A 88 5.76 11.05 -15.85
CA MET A 88 5.41 10.21 -14.70
C MET A 88 5.23 11.03 -13.43
N ILE A 89 6.09 12.04 -13.20
CA ILE A 89 5.99 12.97 -12.07
C ILE A 89 4.74 13.86 -12.21
N ASP A 90 4.27 14.41 -11.11
CA ASP A 90 3.10 15.32 -11.03
C ASP A 90 1.79 14.66 -11.51
N THR A 91 1.67 13.34 -11.32
CA THR A 91 0.51 12.56 -11.70
C THR A 91 -0.10 11.82 -10.50
N GLN A 92 -1.40 11.48 -10.61
CA GLN A 92 -2.07 10.60 -9.64
C GLN A 92 -1.35 9.25 -9.51
N GLY A 93 -0.79 8.75 -10.60
CA GLY A 93 -0.02 7.49 -10.62
C GLY A 93 1.24 7.57 -9.77
N ALA A 94 1.99 8.68 -9.84
CA ALA A 94 3.17 8.89 -8.99
C ALA A 94 2.80 8.95 -7.50
N VAL A 95 1.70 9.62 -7.15
CA VAL A 95 1.20 9.69 -5.77
C VAL A 95 0.84 8.29 -5.25
N VAL A 96 0.08 7.51 -6.04
CA VAL A 96 -0.28 6.13 -5.70
C VAL A 96 0.95 5.26 -5.55
N LEU A 97 1.91 5.35 -6.46
CA LEU A 97 3.16 4.59 -6.40
C LEU A 97 3.95 4.93 -5.13
N GLY A 98 4.05 6.22 -4.79
CA GLY A 98 4.68 6.68 -3.56
C GLY A 98 3.99 6.16 -2.30
N MET A 99 2.65 6.14 -2.28
CA MET A 99 1.87 5.54 -1.20
C MET A 99 2.11 4.03 -1.09
N VAL A 100 2.03 3.31 -2.20
CA VAL A 100 2.25 1.86 -2.23
C VAL A 100 3.65 1.53 -1.73
N TYR A 101 4.68 2.18 -2.23
CA TYR A 101 6.06 1.94 -1.79
C TYR A 101 6.25 2.18 -0.28
N ASN A 102 5.68 3.27 0.24
CA ASN A 102 5.84 3.61 1.65
C ASN A 102 5.02 2.71 2.58
N TYR A 103 3.85 2.24 2.15
CA TYR A 103 2.90 1.55 3.03
C TYR A 103 2.78 0.04 2.77
N LEU A 104 3.38 -0.50 1.69
CA LEU A 104 3.34 -1.93 1.38
C LEU A 104 3.83 -2.83 2.53
N PRO A 105 4.90 -2.52 3.27
CA PRO A 105 5.32 -3.33 4.42
C PRO A 105 4.24 -3.44 5.50
N PHE A 106 3.45 -2.39 5.73
CA PHE A 106 2.35 -2.40 6.70
C PHE A 106 1.18 -3.30 6.28
N MET A 107 1.06 -3.61 4.98
CA MET A 107 0.12 -4.62 4.49
C MET A 107 0.67 -6.03 4.66
N ILE A 108 1.96 -6.24 4.32
CA ILE A 108 2.60 -7.56 4.32
C ILE A 108 2.70 -8.11 5.75
N LEU A 109 3.12 -7.30 6.72
CA LEU A 109 3.43 -7.74 8.08
C LEU A 109 2.24 -8.39 8.80
N PRO A 110 1.05 -7.77 8.91
CA PRO A 110 -0.07 -8.38 9.62
C PRO A 110 -0.62 -9.61 8.89
N ILE A 111 -0.70 -9.58 7.54
CA ILE A 111 -1.15 -10.73 6.75
C ILE A 111 -0.20 -11.92 6.97
N TYR A 112 1.11 -11.68 6.84
CA TYR A 112 2.13 -12.70 7.07
C TYR A 112 2.06 -13.25 8.51
N SER A 113 1.89 -12.39 9.52
CA SER A 113 1.86 -12.79 10.92
C SER A 113 0.70 -13.73 11.26
N VAL A 114 -0.43 -13.57 10.58
CA VAL A 114 -1.59 -14.45 10.72
C VAL A 114 -1.37 -15.75 9.95
N ILE A 115 -0.94 -15.67 8.69
CA ILE A 115 -0.76 -16.88 7.85
C ILE A 115 0.29 -17.84 8.44
N ILE A 116 1.38 -17.32 9.02
CA ILE A 116 2.44 -18.16 9.59
C ILE A 116 2.01 -18.92 10.85
N LYS A 117 0.96 -18.42 11.53
CA LYS A 117 0.40 -19.04 12.73
C LYS A 117 -0.70 -20.08 12.43
N LEU A 118 -1.12 -20.20 11.18
CA LEU A 118 -2.13 -21.18 10.79
C LEU A 118 -1.62 -22.60 11.08
N ASP A 119 -2.46 -23.41 11.72
CA ASP A 119 -2.13 -24.79 12.02
C ASP A 119 -2.02 -25.62 10.71
N HIS A 120 -0.86 -26.24 10.53
CA HIS A 120 -0.62 -27.09 9.38
C HIS A 120 -1.58 -28.28 9.33
N SER A 121 -2.08 -28.75 10.46
CA SER A 121 -3.06 -29.84 10.54
C SER A 121 -4.35 -29.52 9.79
N LEU A 122 -4.81 -28.26 9.81
CA LEU A 122 -6.00 -27.83 9.06
C LEU A 122 -5.77 -27.91 7.54
N LEU A 123 -4.55 -27.59 7.09
CA LEU A 123 -4.19 -27.67 5.68
C LEU A 123 -4.06 -29.12 5.20
N GLU A 124 -3.54 -30.00 6.05
CA GLU A 124 -3.41 -31.45 5.80
C GLU A 124 -4.80 -32.10 5.79
N ALA A 125 -5.62 -31.88 6.79
CA ALA A 125 -6.99 -32.39 6.85
C ALA A 125 -7.83 -31.98 5.61
N ALA A 126 -7.69 -30.75 5.14
CA ALA A 126 -8.37 -30.30 3.93
C ALA A 126 -7.88 -31.09 2.68
N ARG A 127 -6.59 -31.42 2.60
CA ARG A 127 -6.03 -32.21 1.50
C ARG A 127 -6.47 -33.66 1.57
N ASP A 128 -6.53 -34.25 2.76
CA ASP A 128 -6.99 -35.65 3.00
C ASP A 128 -8.46 -35.78 2.57
N LEU A 129 -9.26 -34.71 2.68
CA LEU A 129 -10.61 -34.63 2.14
C LEU A 129 -10.67 -34.41 0.61
N GLY A 130 -9.53 -34.49 -0.08
CA GLY A 130 -9.45 -34.37 -1.55
C GLY A 130 -9.39 -32.94 -2.06
N ALA A 131 -9.18 -31.91 -1.20
CA ALA A 131 -9.08 -30.53 -1.65
C ALA A 131 -7.75 -30.29 -2.37
N ASN A 132 -7.82 -29.71 -3.58
CA ASN A 132 -6.64 -29.25 -4.29
C ASN A 132 -6.11 -27.93 -3.66
N SER A 133 -4.87 -27.54 -4.02
CA SER A 133 -4.20 -26.35 -3.45
C SER A 133 -5.01 -25.06 -3.57
N VAL A 134 -5.78 -24.89 -4.66
CA VAL A 134 -6.65 -23.71 -4.86
C VAL A 134 -7.83 -23.76 -3.90
N THR A 135 -8.41 -24.92 -3.68
CA THR A 135 -9.53 -25.12 -2.73
C THR A 135 -9.07 -24.88 -1.30
N VAL A 136 -7.91 -25.41 -0.90
CA VAL A 136 -7.30 -25.13 0.42
C VAL A 136 -7.06 -23.64 0.59
N PHE A 137 -6.49 -22.99 -0.41
CA PHE A 137 -6.26 -21.54 -0.36
C PHE A 137 -7.58 -20.77 -0.15
N ARG A 138 -8.58 -21.01 -1.00
CA ARG A 138 -9.84 -20.24 -0.99
C ARG A 138 -10.75 -20.55 0.20
N LYS A 139 -10.75 -21.80 0.70
CA LYS A 139 -11.69 -22.23 1.74
C LYS A 139 -11.09 -22.28 3.14
N VAL A 140 -9.76 -22.32 3.25
CA VAL A 140 -9.07 -22.41 4.55
C VAL A 140 -8.18 -21.18 4.76
N VAL A 141 -7.17 -20.97 3.92
CA VAL A 141 -6.16 -19.92 4.15
C VAL A 141 -6.78 -18.53 4.07
N LEU A 142 -7.54 -18.25 3.00
CA LEU A 142 -8.11 -16.91 2.78
C LEU A 142 -9.07 -16.49 3.91
N PRO A 143 -10.06 -17.30 4.33
CA PRO A 143 -10.93 -16.94 5.44
C PRO A 143 -10.17 -16.75 6.76
N LEU A 144 -9.28 -17.69 7.10
CA LEU A 144 -8.51 -17.61 8.34
C LEU A 144 -7.48 -16.48 8.37
N SER A 145 -7.10 -15.93 7.22
CA SER A 145 -6.20 -14.78 7.12
C SER A 145 -6.92 -13.42 7.12
N LEU A 146 -8.26 -13.39 7.08
CA LEU A 146 -9.05 -12.15 7.06
C LEU A 146 -8.71 -11.16 8.19
N PRO A 147 -8.48 -11.56 9.45
CA PRO A 147 -8.06 -10.63 10.49
C PRO A 147 -6.76 -9.90 10.15
N GLY A 148 -5.79 -10.62 9.58
CA GLY A 148 -4.53 -10.03 9.11
C GLY A 148 -4.74 -9.08 7.92
N VAL A 149 -5.66 -9.40 7.01
CA VAL A 149 -6.02 -8.54 5.88
C VAL A 149 -6.67 -7.25 6.37
N LEU A 150 -7.63 -7.33 7.28
CA LEU A 150 -8.31 -6.16 7.85
C LEU A 150 -7.33 -5.25 8.60
N SER A 151 -6.44 -5.83 9.41
CA SER A 151 -5.37 -5.08 10.08
C SER A 151 -4.45 -4.39 9.08
N GLY A 152 -4.02 -5.08 8.01
CA GLY A 152 -3.20 -4.53 6.95
C GLY A 152 -3.89 -3.38 6.20
N ILE A 153 -5.16 -3.56 5.84
CA ILE A 153 -5.97 -2.50 5.21
C ILE A 153 -6.02 -1.26 6.11
N THR A 154 -6.28 -1.42 7.41
CA THR A 154 -6.31 -0.31 8.35
C THR A 154 -4.97 0.41 8.43
N MET A 155 -3.87 -0.34 8.56
CA MET A 155 -2.51 0.21 8.66
C MET A 155 -2.04 0.93 7.40
N VAL A 156 -2.62 0.62 6.23
CA VAL A 156 -2.31 1.29 4.95
C VAL A 156 -3.28 2.42 4.66
N PHE A 157 -4.58 2.20 4.82
CA PHE A 157 -5.61 3.16 4.44
C PHE A 157 -5.57 4.44 5.27
N VAL A 158 -5.45 4.32 6.61
CA VAL A 158 -5.45 5.48 7.51
C VAL A 158 -4.33 6.48 7.18
N PRO A 159 -3.05 6.09 7.11
CA PRO A 159 -1.99 7.02 6.73
C PRO A 159 -2.09 7.48 5.26
N SER A 160 -2.66 6.67 4.36
CA SER A 160 -2.86 7.07 2.97
C SER A 160 -3.87 8.20 2.82
N VAL A 161 -4.91 8.25 3.66
CA VAL A 161 -5.90 9.33 3.65
C VAL A 161 -5.32 10.62 4.25
N SER A 162 -4.48 10.49 5.28
CA SER A 162 -3.95 11.64 6.03
C SER A 162 -2.64 12.20 5.47
N THR A 163 -1.99 11.51 4.51
CA THR A 163 -0.72 11.98 3.94
C THR A 163 -0.90 13.28 3.16
N PHE A 164 0.09 14.16 3.26
CA PHE A 164 0.21 15.38 2.45
C PHE A 164 1.57 15.47 1.75
N ALA A 165 2.61 14.92 2.35
CA ALA A 165 3.96 15.04 1.81
C ALA A 165 4.12 14.30 0.47
N ILE A 166 3.53 13.11 0.34
CA ILE A 166 3.60 12.31 -0.91
C ILE A 166 2.88 13.02 -2.04
N SER A 167 1.64 13.51 -1.81
CA SER A 167 0.86 14.23 -2.82
C SER A 167 1.54 15.51 -3.26
N ARG A 168 2.14 16.25 -2.33
CA ARG A 168 2.85 17.49 -2.62
C ARG A 168 4.12 17.27 -3.43
N MET A 169 4.89 16.22 -3.11
CA MET A 169 6.18 15.95 -3.74
C MET A 169 6.06 15.20 -5.07
N LEU A 170 5.12 14.27 -5.19
CA LEU A 170 4.95 13.43 -6.36
C LEU A 170 3.77 13.84 -7.25
N GLY A 171 2.81 14.58 -6.70
CA GLY A 171 1.62 15.05 -7.41
C GLY A 171 1.67 16.51 -7.82
N GLY A 172 2.81 17.22 -7.66
CA GLY A 172 2.99 18.61 -8.08
C GLY A 172 2.01 19.60 -7.45
N GLY A 173 1.31 19.23 -6.37
CA GLY A 173 0.28 20.06 -5.73
C GLY A 173 -1.01 20.20 -6.53
N THR A 174 -1.18 19.50 -7.64
CA THR A 174 -2.40 19.46 -8.45
C THR A 174 -3.47 18.59 -7.81
N GLU A 175 -3.04 17.55 -7.10
CA GLU A 175 -3.91 16.61 -6.39
C GLU A 175 -3.96 16.96 -4.90
N LEU A 176 -5.08 17.52 -4.48
CA LEU A 176 -5.30 17.87 -3.07
C LEU A 176 -5.88 16.67 -2.32
N LEU A 177 -5.07 16.08 -1.46
CA LEU A 177 -5.54 15.13 -0.44
C LEU A 177 -6.08 15.89 0.78
N LEU A 178 -6.77 15.18 1.68
CA LEU A 178 -7.30 15.80 2.90
C LEU A 178 -6.18 16.35 3.79
N GLY A 179 -5.04 15.68 3.85
CA GLY A 179 -3.85 16.17 4.55
C GLY A 179 -3.33 17.50 3.99
N ASP A 180 -3.28 17.65 2.65
CA ASP A 180 -2.90 18.90 1.99
C ASP A 180 -3.88 20.03 2.29
N LEU A 181 -5.19 19.71 2.31
CA LEU A 181 -6.23 20.69 2.61
C LEU A 181 -6.07 21.23 4.04
N ILE A 182 -5.80 20.36 5.00
CA ILE A 182 -5.55 20.72 6.40
C ILE A 182 -4.26 21.55 6.49
N GLU A 183 -3.17 21.09 5.91
CA GLU A 183 -1.88 21.81 5.95
C GLU A 183 -1.99 23.22 5.41
N ARG A 184 -2.71 23.41 4.30
CA ARG A 184 -2.92 24.74 3.69
C ARG A 184 -3.67 25.73 4.60
N GLN A 185 -4.54 25.22 5.49
CA GLN A 185 -5.24 26.09 6.46
C GLN A 185 -4.31 26.55 7.60
N PHE A 186 -3.27 25.79 7.92
CA PHE A 186 -2.33 26.16 8.98
C PHE A 186 -1.08 26.86 8.46
N LEU A 187 -0.54 26.46 7.31
CA LEU A 187 0.76 26.90 6.80
C LEU A 187 0.67 27.57 5.41
N GLY A 188 -0.49 27.53 4.74
CA GLY A 188 -0.67 28.06 3.40
C GLY A 188 -1.16 29.51 3.37
N GLY A 189 -1.28 30.06 2.15
CA GLY A 189 -1.77 31.42 1.91
C GLY A 189 -3.25 31.67 2.28
N ALA A 190 -4.04 30.59 2.51
CA ALA A 190 -5.42 30.65 2.98
C ALA A 190 -5.52 30.42 4.49
N TYR A 191 -4.63 31.03 5.27
CA TYR A 191 -4.50 30.84 6.70
C TYR A 191 -5.84 30.99 7.45
N ASN A 192 -6.42 29.85 7.84
CA ASN A 192 -7.64 29.79 8.64
C ASN A 192 -7.56 28.59 9.61
N PRO A 193 -6.90 28.74 10.77
CA PRO A 193 -6.69 27.66 11.73
C PRO A 193 -8.00 27.05 12.25
N GLN A 194 -9.07 27.83 12.38
CA GLN A 194 -10.38 27.35 12.85
C GLN A 194 -10.96 26.33 11.83
N LEU A 195 -10.90 26.65 10.53
CA LEU A 195 -11.33 25.76 9.48
C LEU A 195 -10.43 24.51 9.42
N GLY A 196 -9.11 24.71 9.53
CA GLY A 196 -8.15 23.60 9.59
C GLY A 196 -8.45 22.63 10.75
N ALA A 197 -8.72 23.15 11.93
CA ALA A 197 -9.10 22.37 13.10
C ALA A 197 -10.42 21.62 12.89
N ALA A 198 -11.43 22.28 12.31
CA ALA A 198 -12.72 21.64 12.01
C ALA A 198 -12.58 20.49 11.02
N ILE A 199 -11.82 20.66 9.93
CA ILE A 199 -11.56 19.62 8.93
C ILE A 199 -10.78 18.45 9.57
N SER A 200 -9.78 18.73 10.42
CA SER A 200 -9.01 17.72 11.14
C SER A 200 -9.89 16.90 12.08
N LEU A 201 -10.83 17.54 12.80
CA LEU A 201 -11.80 16.84 13.66
C LEU A 201 -12.70 15.92 12.85
N VAL A 202 -13.25 16.40 11.72
CA VAL A 202 -14.09 15.57 10.84
C VAL A 202 -13.28 14.39 10.29
N MET A 203 -12.04 14.63 9.87
CA MET A 203 -11.17 13.57 9.39
C MET A 203 -10.88 12.54 10.49
N MET A 204 -10.60 12.99 11.71
CA MET A 204 -10.40 12.10 12.87
C MET A 204 -11.63 11.23 13.12
N LEU A 205 -12.84 11.81 13.11
CA LEU A 205 -14.08 11.06 13.26
C LEU A 205 -14.27 10.01 12.17
N VAL A 206 -14.02 10.37 10.91
CA VAL A 206 -14.10 9.42 9.79
C VAL A 206 -13.11 8.27 9.98
N VAL A 207 -11.87 8.56 10.34
CA VAL A 207 -10.84 7.54 10.60
C VAL A 207 -11.26 6.62 11.76
N VAL A 208 -11.73 7.19 12.88
CA VAL A 208 -12.21 6.41 14.03
C VAL A 208 -13.37 5.50 13.64
N VAL A 209 -14.36 6.02 12.90
CA VAL A 209 -15.48 5.21 12.40
C VAL A 209 -14.99 4.08 11.49
N CYS A 210 -14.09 4.36 10.55
CA CYS A 210 -13.48 3.34 9.71
C CYS A 210 -12.78 2.27 10.54
N MET A 211 -11.99 2.65 11.54
CA MET A 211 -11.30 1.72 12.43
C MET A 211 -12.29 0.86 13.24
N LEU A 212 -13.34 1.47 13.81
CA LEU A 212 -14.35 0.72 14.55
C LEU A 212 -15.10 -0.29 13.67
N VAL A 213 -15.46 0.11 12.45
CA VAL A 213 -16.10 -0.78 11.49
C VAL A 213 -15.17 -1.95 11.15
N MET A 214 -13.90 -1.67 10.87
CA MET A 214 -12.92 -2.70 10.51
C MET A 214 -12.62 -3.65 11.68
N ASN A 215 -12.47 -3.13 12.91
CA ASN A 215 -12.26 -3.96 14.11
C ASN A 215 -13.47 -4.87 14.36
N ARG A 216 -14.69 -4.35 14.18
CA ARG A 216 -15.90 -5.18 14.36
C ARG A 216 -15.96 -6.38 13.42
N PHE A 217 -15.43 -6.26 12.23
CA PHE A 217 -15.31 -7.37 11.27
C PHE A 217 -14.08 -8.25 11.55
N GLY A 218 -13.03 -7.72 12.21
CA GLY A 218 -11.81 -8.47 12.56
C GLY A 218 -11.93 -9.25 13.86
N GLU A 219 -12.53 -8.68 14.91
CA GLU A 219 -12.67 -9.30 16.23
C GLU A 219 -13.66 -10.49 16.26
N GLY A 220 -14.62 -10.52 15.34
CA GLY A 220 -15.58 -11.63 15.23
C GLY A 220 -14.93 -12.99 14.91
N GLU A 221 -13.74 -13.01 14.35
CA GLU A 221 -13.05 -14.23 13.94
C GLU A 221 -11.90 -14.64 14.88
N GLU A 222 -11.30 -13.71 15.64
CA GLU A 222 -10.31 -14.08 16.67
C GLU A 222 -10.91 -14.95 17.79
N GLN A 223 -12.18 -14.74 18.13
CA GLN A 223 -12.90 -15.59 19.09
C GLN A 223 -13.28 -16.96 18.53
N ALA A 224 -13.47 -17.08 17.22
CA ALA A 224 -13.81 -18.34 16.57
C ALA A 224 -12.60 -19.28 16.38
N VAL A 225 -11.38 -18.75 16.43
CA VAL A 225 -10.13 -19.53 16.30
C VAL A 225 -9.61 -20.01 17.66
N MET A 226 -10.14 -19.49 18.77
CA MET A 226 -9.78 -19.88 20.15
C MET A 226 -10.75 -20.92 20.78
N LEU A 227 -11.77 -21.37 20.07
CA LEU A 227 -12.69 -22.46 20.45
C LEU A 227 -12.43 -23.70 19.57
#